data_c8085e03692e436f5c8d447db051ab58
#
_entry.id   c8085e03692e436f5c8d447db051ab58
#
_cell.length_a   1.000
_cell.length_b   1.000
_cell.length_c   1.000
_cell.angle_alpha   90.00
_cell.angle_beta   90.00
_cell.angle_gamma   90.00
#
_symmetry.space_group_name_H-M   'P 1'
#
loop_
_entity.id
_entity.type
_entity.pdbx_description
1 polymer ?
#
loop_
_entity_poly.entity_id
_entity_poly.type
_entity_poly.pdbx_seq_one_letter_code
_entity_poly.pdbx_strand_id
1 'polypeptide(L)'
;PEEVTNSPETLIKKVHSVGSMWASTPTRIIETLVQIKYYVNHFEKRIFMDYTAAVITVSDLGSQGKRIDTSGPAVCKMIEDAGFHVIHTAIVPDAQAEIQKTLLHCADELRANLILTTGGTGLSPRDVTPEATLAVLDREIRAIPVAMWVESLKVTPRAMLSRAVAGTRGTSLIINLPGSEKAAKENLSAIIGALEHAMHMISAEGH
;
A
#
# COMPACT_ATOMS: atom_id res chain seq x y z
N PRO A 1 -3.96 -28.18 -12.52
CA PRO A 1 -4.14 -26.74 -12.51
C PRO A 1 -3.00 -26.15 -13.32
N GLU A 2 -3.31 -25.70 -14.52
CA GLU A 2 -2.36 -25.09 -15.45
C GLU A 2 -2.02 -23.70 -14.95
N GLU A 3 -0.76 -23.42 -14.73
CA GLU A 3 -0.21 -22.07 -14.58
C GLU A 3 -0.44 -21.30 -15.88
N VAL A 4 -1.36 -20.35 -15.86
CA VAL A 4 -1.54 -19.41 -16.97
C VAL A 4 -0.38 -18.43 -16.92
N THR A 5 0.68 -18.72 -17.65
CA THR A 5 1.78 -17.79 -17.87
C THR A 5 1.29 -16.62 -18.72
N ASN A 6 1.10 -15.46 -18.08
CA ASN A 6 0.74 -14.19 -18.73
C ASN A 6 1.97 -13.57 -19.41
N SER A 7 2.56 -14.25 -20.40
CA SER A 7 3.62 -13.65 -21.22
C SER A 7 3.02 -12.67 -22.25
N PRO A 8 3.77 -11.62 -22.66
CA PRO A 8 3.34 -10.70 -23.72
C PRO A 8 2.91 -11.39 -25.00
N GLU A 9 3.58 -12.50 -25.35
CA GLU A 9 3.27 -13.30 -26.54
C GLU A 9 1.92 -14.04 -26.42
N THR A 10 1.56 -14.49 -25.21
CA THR A 10 0.26 -15.14 -24.96
C THR A 10 -0.88 -14.13 -25.05
N LEU A 11 -0.66 -12.88 -24.63
CA LEU A 11 -1.60 -11.77 -24.77
C LEU A 11 -1.79 -11.34 -26.22
N ILE A 12 -0.71 -11.21 -27.00
CA ILE A 12 -0.76 -10.90 -28.43
C ILE A 12 -1.51 -11.97 -29.21
N LYS A 13 -1.28 -13.26 -28.92
CA LYS A 13 -2.05 -14.37 -29.51
C LYS A 13 -3.53 -14.33 -29.16
N LYS A 14 -3.89 -13.97 -27.93
CA LYS A 14 -5.29 -13.77 -27.52
C LYS A 14 -5.95 -12.61 -28.27
N VAL A 15 -5.27 -11.48 -28.43
CA VAL A 15 -5.78 -10.32 -29.18
C VAL A 15 -5.99 -10.69 -30.67
N HIS A 16 -5.07 -11.43 -31.31
CA HIS A 16 -5.24 -11.92 -32.67
C HIS A 16 -6.37 -12.94 -32.83
N SER A 17 -6.63 -13.80 -31.83
CA SER A 17 -7.74 -14.76 -31.89
C SER A 17 -9.11 -14.07 -31.76
N VAL A 18 -9.19 -12.91 -31.13
CA VAL A 18 -10.41 -12.10 -31.05
C VAL A 18 -10.72 -11.43 -32.41
N GLY A 19 -9.69 -11.07 -33.18
CA GLY A 19 -9.85 -10.44 -34.49
C GLY A 19 -10.56 -11.31 -35.55
N SER A 20 -10.55 -12.63 -35.40
CA SER A 20 -11.23 -13.55 -36.33
C SER A 20 -12.73 -13.78 -36.01
N MET A 21 -13.27 -13.19 -34.96
CA MET A 21 -14.65 -13.37 -34.45
C MET A 21 -15.57 -12.17 -34.75
N TRP A 22 -15.26 -11.36 -35.75
CA TRP A 22 -16.01 -10.14 -36.11
C TRP A 22 -17.34 -10.37 -36.81
N ALA A 23 -18.16 -11.27 -36.34
CA ALA A 23 -19.50 -11.48 -36.83
C ALA A 23 -20.50 -11.74 -35.70
N SER A 24 -20.80 -10.71 -34.87
CA SER A 24 -22.05 -10.73 -34.09
C SER A 24 -22.18 -9.54 -33.11
N THR A 25 -23.25 -8.80 -33.25
CA THR A 25 -23.97 -7.85 -32.39
C THR A 25 -23.15 -6.71 -31.72
N PRO A 26 -23.67 -5.46 -31.74
CA PRO A 26 -23.02 -4.27 -31.13
C PRO A 26 -22.65 -4.45 -29.65
N THR A 27 -23.40 -5.24 -28.92
CA THR A 27 -23.17 -5.49 -27.48
C THR A 27 -21.85 -6.21 -27.21
N ARG A 28 -21.48 -7.21 -28.00
CA ARG A 28 -20.20 -7.92 -27.87
C ARG A 28 -18.99 -7.06 -28.22
N ILE A 29 -19.14 -6.14 -29.16
CA ILE A 29 -18.08 -5.18 -29.50
C ILE A 29 -17.81 -4.25 -28.32
N ILE A 30 -18.86 -3.75 -27.65
CA ILE A 30 -18.73 -2.89 -26.48
C ILE A 30 -18.08 -3.65 -25.31
N GLU A 31 -18.50 -4.88 -25.03
CA GLU A 31 -17.87 -5.72 -23.99
C GLU A 31 -16.40 -5.98 -24.29
N THR A 32 -16.05 -6.27 -25.54
CA THR A 32 -14.64 -6.49 -25.93
C THR A 32 -13.83 -5.20 -25.82
N LEU A 33 -14.35 -4.05 -26.21
CA LEU A 33 -13.69 -2.76 -26.07
C LEU A 33 -13.51 -2.36 -24.59
N VAL A 34 -14.47 -2.64 -23.74
CA VAL A 34 -14.36 -2.43 -22.29
C VAL A 34 -13.29 -3.34 -21.69
N GLN A 35 -13.25 -4.60 -22.09
CA GLN A 35 -12.20 -5.54 -21.68
C GLN A 35 -10.82 -5.10 -22.18
N ILE A 36 -10.68 -4.71 -23.45
CA ILE A 36 -9.42 -4.19 -23.99
C ILE A 36 -8.98 -2.94 -23.23
N LYS A 37 -9.88 -1.99 -23.00
CA LYS A 37 -9.59 -0.77 -22.23
C LYS A 37 -9.19 -1.09 -20.80
N TYR A 38 -9.84 -2.07 -20.16
CA TYR A 38 -9.47 -2.56 -18.84
C TYR A 38 -8.06 -3.18 -18.85
N TYR A 39 -7.74 -4.04 -19.84
CA TYR A 39 -6.42 -4.65 -19.97
C TYR A 39 -5.33 -3.64 -20.33
N VAL A 40 -5.60 -2.69 -21.23
CA VAL A 40 -4.64 -1.62 -21.61
C VAL A 40 -4.36 -0.74 -20.39
N ASN A 41 -5.37 -0.29 -19.67
CA ASN A 41 -5.19 0.52 -18.45
C ASN A 41 -4.44 -0.25 -17.35
N HIS A 42 -4.67 -1.57 -17.21
CA HIS A 42 -3.92 -2.40 -16.26
C HIS A 42 -2.49 -2.69 -16.72
N PHE A 43 -2.28 -2.83 -18.02
CA PHE A 43 -0.98 -3.06 -18.62
C PHE A 43 -0.12 -1.77 -18.59
N GLU A 44 -0.70 -0.62 -18.93
CA GLU A 44 -0.05 0.68 -18.77
C GLU A 44 0.31 0.97 -17.32
N LYS A 45 -0.59 0.70 -16.36
CA LYS A 45 -0.27 0.79 -14.93
C LYS A 45 0.90 -0.11 -14.52
N ARG A 46 1.02 -1.32 -15.06
CA ARG A 46 2.13 -2.24 -14.77
C ARG A 46 3.48 -1.82 -15.36
N ILE A 47 3.47 -1.08 -16.48
CA ILE A 47 4.70 -0.62 -17.15
C ILE A 47 5.28 0.65 -16.50
N PHE A 48 4.46 1.40 -15.75
CA PHE A 48 4.84 2.74 -15.27
C PHE A 48 5.05 2.89 -13.75
N MET A 49 4.87 1.83 -12.94
CA MET A 49 5.12 1.96 -11.49
C MET A 49 6.29 1.08 -11.03
N ASP A 50 7.50 1.64 -11.07
CA ASP A 50 8.69 1.11 -10.39
C ASP A 50 8.78 1.58 -8.93
N TYR A 51 7.63 1.85 -8.29
CA TYR A 51 7.65 2.30 -6.90
C TYR A 51 7.81 1.13 -5.95
N THR A 52 8.78 1.27 -5.05
CA THR A 52 9.07 0.28 -4.02
C THR A 52 8.32 0.58 -2.73
N ALA A 53 7.98 -0.49 -2.00
CA ALA A 53 7.32 -0.37 -0.70
C ALA A 53 8.02 -1.20 0.38
N ALA A 54 7.94 -0.73 1.63
CA ALA A 54 8.29 -1.49 2.82
C ALA A 54 7.07 -1.58 3.75
N VAL A 55 6.87 -2.73 4.38
CA VAL A 55 5.78 -2.97 5.33
C VAL A 55 6.35 -3.43 6.67
N ILE A 56 6.04 -2.69 7.73
CA ILE A 56 6.57 -2.91 9.08
C ILE A 56 5.39 -3.22 10.00
N THR A 57 5.35 -4.42 10.57
CA THR A 57 4.39 -4.77 11.61
C THR A 57 4.97 -4.44 12.97
N VAL A 58 4.28 -3.59 13.73
CA VAL A 58 4.66 -3.22 15.09
C VAL A 58 3.84 -4.07 16.07
N SER A 59 4.50 -5.00 16.75
CA SER A 59 3.86 -5.94 17.68
C SER A 59 4.88 -6.61 18.60
N ASP A 60 4.77 -6.40 19.91
CA ASP A 60 5.58 -7.11 20.92
C ASP A 60 5.44 -8.63 20.80
N LEU A 61 4.20 -9.12 20.69
CA LEU A 61 3.95 -10.57 20.59
C LEU A 61 4.38 -11.14 19.24
N GLY A 62 4.22 -10.36 18.16
CA GLY A 62 4.65 -10.75 16.82
C GLY A 62 6.17 -10.88 16.73
N SER A 63 6.91 -9.90 17.25
CA SER A 63 8.38 -9.89 17.26
C SER A 63 9.01 -11.03 18.07
N GLN A 64 8.25 -11.55 19.06
CA GLN A 64 8.63 -12.71 19.87
C GLN A 64 8.18 -14.06 19.27
N GLY A 65 7.52 -14.06 18.10
CA GLY A 65 6.96 -15.28 17.50
C GLY A 65 5.76 -15.88 18.27
N LYS A 66 5.19 -15.16 19.24
CA LYS A 66 4.05 -15.59 20.06
C LYS A 66 2.69 -15.32 19.43
N ARG A 67 2.65 -14.52 18.38
CA ARG A 67 1.45 -14.17 17.62
C ARG A 67 1.77 -14.17 16.13
N ILE A 68 0.91 -14.82 15.35
CA ILE A 68 1.01 -14.80 13.89
C ILE A 68 0.61 -13.39 13.40
N ASP A 69 1.46 -12.80 12.57
CA ASP A 69 1.14 -11.57 11.87
C ASP A 69 0.22 -11.87 10.68
N THR A 70 -0.97 -11.31 10.71
CA THR A 70 -1.93 -11.37 9.60
C THR A 70 -2.09 -10.03 8.90
N SER A 71 -1.75 -8.94 9.57
CA SER A 71 -1.92 -7.58 9.04
C SER A 71 -0.82 -7.21 8.03
N GLY A 72 0.44 -7.50 8.34
CA GLY A 72 1.56 -7.25 7.45
C GLY A 72 1.40 -7.91 6.08
N PRO A 73 1.21 -9.24 6.00
CA PRO A 73 0.96 -9.95 4.73
C PRO A 73 -0.25 -9.43 3.97
N ALA A 74 -1.34 -9.05 4.66
CA ALA A 74 -2.52 -8.51 4.01
C ALA A 74 -2.26 -7.12 3.38
N VAL A 75 -1.50 -6.26 4.07
CA VAL A 75 -1.06 -4.95 3.56
C VAL A 75 -0.11 -5.14 2.37
N CYS A 76 0.88 -6.05 2.46
CA CYS A 76 1.77 -6.38 1.35
C CYS A 76 0.98 -6.75 0.09
N LYS A 77 0.04 -7.70 0.22
CA LYS A 77 -0.78 -8.11 -0.92
C LYS A 77 -1.54 -6.96 -1.55
N MET A 78 -2.16 -6.09 -0.75
CA MET A 78 -2.92 -4.96 -1.28
C MET A 78 -2.04 -3.96 -2.04
N ILE A 79 -0.82 -3.72 -1.57
CA ILE A 79 0.13 -2.80 -2.19
C ILE A 79 0.71 -3.41 -3.47
N GLU A 80 0.98 -4.72 -3.48
CA GLU A 80 1.39 -5.44 -4.69
C GLU A 80 0.29 -5.46 -5.75
N ASP A 81 -0.96 -5.71 -5.34
CA ASP A 81 -2.14 -5.64 -6.23
C ASP A 81 -2.33 -4.20 -6.79
N ALA A 82 -1.86 -3.16 -6.08
CA ALA A 82 -1.86 -1.77 -6.52
C ALA A 82 -0.65 -1.39 -7.39
N GLY A 83 0.30 -2.32 -7.62
CA GLY A 83 1.43 -2.13 -8.53
C GLY A 83 2.75 -1.69 -7.87
N PHE A 84 2.83 -1.67 -6.55
CA PHE A 84 4.09 -1.41 -5.83
C PHE A 84 4.90 -2.71 -5.67
N HIS A 85 6.22 -2.59 -5.66
CA HIS A 85 7.11 -3.70 -5.35
C HIS A 85 7.47 -3.70 -3.86
N VAL A 86 7.02 -4.71 -3.11
CA VAL A 86 7.39 -4.85 -1.69
C VAL A 86 8.82 -5.38 -1.62
N ILE A 87 9.77 -4.50 -1.23
CA ILE A 87 11.21 -4.82 -1.16
C ILE A 87 11.66 -5.17 0.27
N HIS A 88 10.87 -4.86 1.29
CA HIS A 88 11.21 -5.14 2.68
C HIS A 88 9.97 -5.36 3.53
N THR A 89 10.06 -6.36 4.41
CA THR A 89 9.07 -6.58 5.47
C THR A 89 9.80 -6.83 6.80
N ALA A 90 9.23 -6.30 7.90
CA ALA A 90 9.79 -6.52 9.22
C ALA A 90 8.67 -6.62 10.27
N ILE A 91 8.94 -7.36 11.35
CA ILE A 91 8.12 -7.33 12.56
C ILE A 91 9.01 -6.83 13.69
N VAL A 92 8.63 -5.70 14.30
CA VAL A 92 9.39 -5.04 15.34
C VAL A 92 8.57 -4.94 16.63
N PRO A 93 9.20 -4.90 17.82
CA PRO A 93 8.49 -4.70 19.08
C PRO A 93 7.92 -3.27 19.16
N ASP A 94 6.94 -3.09 20.05
CA ASP A 94 6.37 -1.79 20.41
C ASP A 94 7.37 -0.94 21.24
N ALA A 95 8.53 -0.63 20.62
CA ALA A 95 9.62 0.14 21.19
C ALA A 95 10.02 1.26 20.23
N GLN A 96 9.91 2.51 20.69
CA GLN A 96 10.08 3.69 19.84
C GLN A 96 11.42 3.67 19.08
N ALA A 97 12.52 3.31 19.75
CA ALA A 97 13.84 3.27 19.12
C ALA A 97 13.95 2.22 18.00
N GLU A 98 13.33 1.04 18.18
CA GLU A 98 13.35 -0.02 17.15
C GLU A 98 12.49 0.36 15.94
N ILE A 99 11.33 0.99 16.20
CA ILE A 99 10.46 1.49 15.13
C ILE A 99 11.18 2.58 14.34
N GLN A 100 11.80 3.58 15.02
CA GLN A 100 12.56 4.64 14.37
C GLN A 100 13.71 4.09 13.54
N LYS A 101 14.51 3.18 14.12
CA LYS A 101 15.64 2.55 13.42
C LYS A 101 15.18 1.86 12.12
N THR A 102 14.06 1.13 12.18
CA THR A 102 13.53 0.42 11.00
C THR A 102 12.98 1.38 9.97
N LEU A 103 12.27 2.44 10.38
CA LEU A 103 11.79 3.49 9.49
C LEU A 103 12.94 4.20 8.76
N LEU A 104 14.00 4.56 9.50
CA LEU A 104 15.20 5.19 8.94
C LEU A 104 15.92 4.25 7.96
N HIS A 105 16.08 2.98 8.30
CA HIS A 105 16.65 1.99 7.40
C HIS A 105 15.83 1.89 6.09
N CYS A 106 14.50 1.81 6.18
CA CYS A 106 13.66 1.73 4.99
C CYS A 106 13.72 3.01 4.13
N ALA A 107 13.75 4.19 4.75
CA ALA A 107 13.74 5.46 4.04
C ALA A 107 15.13 5.86 3.50
N ASP A 108 16.16 5.78 4.33
CA ASP A 108 17.47 6.36 4.02
C ASP A 108 18.41 5.38 3.32
N GLU A 109 18.35 4.08 3.69
CA GLU A 109 19.25 3.06 3.14
C GLU A 109 18.58 2.30 1.98
N LEU A 110 17.37 1.75 2.19
CA LEU A 110 16.63 1.03 1.15
C LEU A 110 15.94 1.96 0.15
N ARG A 111 15.72 3.23 0.52
CA ARG A 111 15.06 4.24 -0.30
C ARG A 111 13.69 3.77 -0.80
N ALA A 112 12.94 3.09 0.06
CA ALA A 112 11.59 2.67 -0.26
C ALA A 112 10.70 3.91 -0.48
N ASN A 113 9.99 3.96 -1.59
CA ASN A 113 9.13 5.11 -1.92
C ASN A 113 7.93 5.20 -0.97
N LEU A 114 7.37 4.05 -0.57
CA LEU A 114 6.26 3.95 0.36
C LEU A 114 6.66 3.08 1.56
N ILE A 115 6.44 3.58 2.76
CA ILE A 115 6.67 2.83 4.00
C ILE A 115 5.37 2.79 4.79
N LEU A 116 4.81 1.60 4.97
CA LEU A 116 3.60 1.38 5.73
C LEU A 116 3.93 0.69 7.04
N THR A 117 3.47 1.25 8.15
CA THR A 117 3.48 0.53 9.42
C THR A 117 2.09 -0.01 9.72
N THR A 118 1.96 -1.13 10.41
CA THR A 118 0.69 -1.63 10.94
C THR A 118 0.86 -2.02 12.41
N GLY A 119 0.05 -1.44 13.29
CA GLY A 119 0.09 -1.65 14.74
C GLY A 119 0.64 -0.47 15.53
N GLY A 120 0.46 -0.53 16.86
CA GLY A 120 0.96 0.47 17.81
C GLY A 120 0.38 1.88 17.66
N THR A 121 -0.84 2.03 17.10
CA THR A 121 -1.49 3.34 16.84
C THR A 121 -2.65 3.68 17.79
N GLY A 122 -2.92 2.87 18.80
CA GLY A 122 -4.03 3.09 19.74
C GLY A 122 -3.64 3.95 20.95
N LEU A 123 -4.36 3.72 22.06
CA LEU A 123 -4.23 4.52 23.30
C LEU A 123 -3.46 3.80 24.41
N SER A 124 -2.96 2.59 24.17
CA SER A 124 -2.13 1.89 25.14
C SER A 124 -0.81 2.65 25.36
N PRO A 125 -0.26 2.65 26.60
CA PRO A 125 1.09 3.20 26.82
C PRO A 125 2.19 2.53 25.98
N ARG A 126 1.93 1.36 25.41
CA ARG A 126 2.83 0.64 24.51
C ARG A 126 2.67 1.07 23.04
N ASP A 127 1.56 1.72 22.70
CA ASP A 127 1.30 2.20 21.33
C ASP A 127 2.11 3.47 21.10
N VAL A 128 3.32 3.33 20.53
CA VAL A 128 4.28 4.43 20.32
C VAL A 128 4.64 4.64 18.84
N THR A 129 3.92 3.97 17.93
CA THR A 129 4.18 4.09 16.48
C THR A 129 4.04 5.53 15.97
N PRO A 130 3.01 6.30 16.37
CA PRO A 130 2.88 7.69 15.92
C PRO A 130 4.05 8.57 16.37
N GLU A 131 4.48 8.45 17.62
CA GLU A 131 5.60 9.19 18.18
C GLU A 131 6.92 8.83 17.49
N ALA A 132 7.14 7.53 17.25
CA ALA A 132 8.31 7.06 16.53
C ALA A 132 8.35 7.60 15.09
N THR A 133 7.20 7.61 14.43
CA THR A 133 7.06 8.10 13.05
C THR A 133 7.27 9.62 12.99
N LEU A 134 6.58 10.39 13.84
CA LEU A 134 6.74 11.85 13.89
C LEU A 134 8.19 12.28 14.09
N ALA A 135 8.96 11.55 14.90
CA ALA A 135 10.35 11.87 15.17
C ALA A 135 11.30 11.70 13.97
N VAL A 136 10.89 10.97 12.93
CA VAL A 136 11.70 10.73 11.74
C VAL A 136 11.17 11.44 10.49
N LEU A 137 9.96 12.02 10.52
CA LEU A 137 9.39 12.76 9.40
C LEU A 137 10.07 14.11 9.19
N ASP A 138 10.28 14.49 7.94
CA ASP A 138 10.64 15.86 7.56
C ASP A 138 9.40 16.76 7.50
N ARG A 139 8.27 16.22 7.03
CA ARG A 139 7.00 16.95 6.89
C ARG A 139 5.82 16.05 7.21
N GLU A 140 4.91 16.51 8.04
CA GLU A 140 3.65 15.82 8.32
C GLU A 140 2.59 16.08 7.23
N ILE A 141 1.84 15.02 6.84
CA ILE A 141 0.71 15.11 5.90
C ILE A 141 -0.56 14.70 6.64
N ARG A 142 -1.24 15.66 7.24
CA ARG A 142 -2.42 15.41 8.10
C ARG A 142 -3.65 14.91 7.34
N ALA A 143 -3.77 15.23 6.05
CA ALA A 143 -4.93 14.86 5.25
C ALA A 143 -5.05 13.34 5.04
N ILE A 144 -3.94 12.59 4.98
CA ILE A 144 -3.95 11.14 4.81
C ILE A 144 -4.63 10.43 6.00
N PRO A 145 -4.20 10.63 7.26
CA PRO A 145 -4.91 10.07 8.41
C PRO A 145 -6.37 10.51 8.51
N VAL A 146 -6.69 11.77 8.16
CA VAL A 146 -8.07 12.26 8.16
C VAL A 146 -8.92 11.48 7.14
N ALA A 147 -8.43 11.23 5.94
CA ALA A 147 -9.15 10.44 4.94
C ALA A 147 -9.42 9.00 5.45
N MET A 148 -8.43 8.37 6.08
CA MET A 148 -8.59 7.06 6.72
C MET A 148 -9.65 7.07 7.84
N TRP A 149 -9.65 8.09 8.69
CA TRP A 149 -10.64 8.24 9.78
C TRP A 149 -12.05 8.43 9.23
N VAL A 150 -12.24 9.29 8.25
CA VAL A 150 -13.55 9.55 7.64
C VAL A 150 -14.17 8.26 7.11
N GLU A 151 -13.41 7.44 6.40
CA GLU A 151 -13.91 6.15 5.91
C GLU A 151 -14.16 5.16 7.04
N SER A 152 -13.25 5.04 7.99
CA SER A 152 -13.37 4.10 9.11
C SER A 152 -14.51 4.47 10.07
N LEU A 153 -14.83 5.75 10.25
CA LEU A 153 -15.96 6.21 11.07
C LEU A 153 -17.31 5.78 10.50
N LYS A 154 -17.42 5.52 9.20
CA LYS A 154 -18.63 4.94 8.60
C LYS A 154 -18.87 3.49 9.07
N VAL A 155 -17.81 2.80 9.48
CA VAL A 155 -17.84 1.39 9.92
C VAL A 155 -17.95 1.30 11.44
N THR A 156 -17.19 2.09 12.18
CA THR A 156 -17.15 2.04 13.65
C THR A 156 -16.74 3.37 14.29
N PRO A 157 -17.43 3.81 15.37
CA PRO A 157 -17.01 5.01 16.10
C PRO A 157 -15.64 4.84 16.79
N ARG A 158 -15.14 3.61 16.96
CA ARG A 158 -13.81 3.36 17.57
C ARG A 158 -12.66 3.87 16.70
N ALA A 159 -12.90 4.15 15.43
CA ALA A 159 -11.90 4.71 14.54
C ALA A 159 -11.33 6.05 15.04
N MET A 160 -12.12 6.84 15.79
CA MET A 160 -11.67 8.10 16.40
C MET A 160 -10.54 7.93 17.44
N LEU A 161 -10.28 6.72 17.88
CA LEU A 161 -9.23 6.43 18.88
C LEU A 161 -7.87 6.14 18.22
N SER A 162 -7.79 6.12 16.89
CA SER A 162 -6.53 5.97 16.18
C SER A 162 -5.73 7.27 16.22
N ARG A 163 -4.44 7.16 16.52
CA ARG A 163 -3.49 8.27 16.51
C ARG A 163 -2.52 8.20 15.31
N ALA A 164 -2.94 7.47 14.26
CA ALA A 164 -2.14 7.30 13.05
C ALA A 164 -1.67 8.64 12.48
N VAL A 165 -0.44 8.68 11.99
CA VAL A 165 0.16 9.82 11.31
C VAL A 165 0.69 9.41 9.94
N ALA A 166 0.89 10.41 9.07
CA ALA A 166 1.55 10.23 7.79
C ALA A 166 2.43 11.45 7.47
N GLY A 167 3.47 11.24 6.67
CA GLY A 167 4.35 12.30 6.26
C GLY A 167 5.47 11.83 5.35
N THR A 168 6.34 12.76 4.96
CA THR A 168 7.48 12.46 4.10
C THR A 168 8.80 12.45 4.88
N ARG A 169 9.72 11.60 4.43
CA ARG A 169 11.14 11.63 4.76
C ARG A 169 11.97 11.44 3.49
N GLY A 170 12.75 12.44 3.12
CA GLY A 170 13.42 12.44 1.82
C GLY A 170 12.42 12.20 0.70
N THR A 171 12.62 11.12 -0.06
CA THR A 171 11.72 10.70 -1.14
C THR A 171 10.71 9.61 -0.73
N SER A 172 10.63 9.29 0.56
CA SER A 172 9.72 8.28 1.10
C SER A 172 8.44 8.91 1.65
N LEU A 173 7.28 8.28 1.38
CA LEU A 173 6.03 8.53 2.09
C LEU A 173 5.87 7.47 3.18
N ILE A 174 5.69 7.89 4.42
CA ILE A 174 5.48 7.02 5.57
C ILE A 174 4.05 7.18 6.06
N ILE A 175 3.32 6.06 6.26
CA ILE A 175 1.92 6.06 6.71
C ILE A 175 1.72 4.99 7.77
N ASN A 176 1.10 5.36 8.90
CA ASN A 176 0.72 4.40 9.93
C ASN A 176 -0.69 3.85 9.66
N LEU A 177 -0.83 2.52 9.73
CA LEU A 177 -2.08 1.81 9.64
C LEU A 177 -2.44 1.17 11.00
N PRO A 178 -3.73 0.91 11.27
CA PRO A 178 -4.16 0.17 12.48
C PRO A 178 -3.58 -1.26 12.52
N GLY A 179 -3.46 -1.82 13.74
CA GLY A 179 -2.86 -3.15 13.93
C GLY A 179 -3.76 -4.34 13.59
N SER A 180 -5.08 -4.18 13.47
CA SER A 180 -5.93 -5.29 13.05
C SER A 180 -5.97 -5.39 11.52
N GLU A 181 -5.87 -6.60 10.98
CA GLU A 181 -5.91 -6.86 9.52
C GLU A 181 -7.09 -6.17 8.85
N LYS A 182 -8.30 -6.33 9.42
CA LYS A 182 -9.51 -5.71 8.88
C LYS A 182 -9.38 -4.18 8.79
N ALA A 183 -8.98 -3.53 9.89
CA ALA A 183 -8.87 -2.08 9.93
C ALA A 183 -7.71 -1.57 9.06
N ALA A 184 -6.59 -2.29 8.99
CA ALA A 184 -5.48 -1.95 8.11
C ALA A 184 -5.92 -1.95 6.64
N LYS A 185 -6.66 -2.98 6.22
CA LYS A 185 -7.22 -3.08 4.86
C LYS A 185 -8.22 -1.96 4.55
N GLU A 186 -9.15 -1.68 5.46
CA GLU A 186 -10.14 -0.61 5.31
C GLU A 186 -9.46 0.77 5.18
N ASN A 187 -8.48 1.06 6.05
CA ASN A 187 -7.74 2.31 6.01
C ASN A 187 -6.90 2.45 4.73
N LEU A 188 -6.20 1.40 4.35
CA LEU A 188 -5.39 1.41 3.13
C LEU A 188 -6.28 1.58 1.88
N SER A 189 -7.44 0.93 1.82
CA SER A 189 -8.39 1.08 0.72
C SER A 189 -8.87 2.52 0.54
N ALA A 190 -8.99 3.29 1.62
CA ALA A 190 -9.41 4.68 1.58
C ALA A 190 -8.41 5.61 0.87
N ILE A 191 -7.13 5.25 0.86
CA ILE A 191 -6.05 6.13 0.38
C ILE A 191 -5.29 5.57 -0.81
N ILE A 192 -5.41 4.27 -1.10
CA ILE A 192 -4.57 3.56 -2.08
C ILE A 192 -4.63 4.20 -3.47
N GLY A 193 -5.79 4.73 -3.87
CA GLY A 193 -5.97 5.41 -5.16
C GLY A 193 -5.22 6.74 -5.31
N ALA A 194 -4.73 7.32 -4.19
CA ALA A 194 -3.97 8.56 -4.21
C ALA A 194 -2.44 8.33 -4.14
N LEU A 195 -2.00 7.11 -3.80
CA LEU A 195 -0.59 6.83 -3.51
C LEU A 195 0.32 7.03 -4.72
N GLU A 196 -0.12 6.59 -5.90
CA GLU A 196 0.64 6.78 -7.15
C GLU A 196 0.92 8.27 -7.40
N HIS A 197 -0.10 9.10 -7.31
CA HIS A 197 0.05 10.55 -7.48
C HIS A 197 0.96 11.17 -6.42
N ALA A 198 0.85 10.71 -5.18
CA ALA A 198 1.74 11.14 -4.10
C ALA A 198 3.22 10.82 -4.40
N MET A 199 3.50 9.62 -4.94
CA MET A 199 4.86 9.25 -5.35
C MET A 199 5.38 10.17 -6.44
N HIS A 200 4.57 10.46 -7.46
CA HIS A 200 4.93 11.43 -8.50
C HIS A 200 5.27 12.81 -7.93
N MET A 201 4.47 13.31 -6.99
CA MET A 201 4.71 14.60 -6.36
C MET A 201 6.01 14.63 -5.55
N ILE A 202 6.34 13.53 -4.87
CA ILE A 202 7.53 13.41 -4.02
C ILE A 202 8.79 13.24 -4.88
N SER A 203 8.72 12.48 -5.98
CA SER A 203 9.85 12.23 -6.88
C SER A 203 10.11 13.37 -7.87
N ALA A 204 9.14 14.27 -8.09
CA ALA A 204 9.35 15.43 -8.95
C ALA A 204 10.40 16.34 -8.30
N GLU A 205 11.62 16.33 -8.83
CA GLU A 205 12.63 17.34 -8.55
C GLU A 205 12.00 18.70 -8.86
N GLY A 206 11.88 19.52 -7.86
CA GLY A 206 11.17 20.78 -7.76
C GLY A 206 10.84 21.49 -9.07
N HIS A 207 9.63 22.07 -9.09
CA HIS A 207 9.20 23.03 -10.11
C HIS A 207 10.18 24.17 -10.27
#